data_f37eda83c18b42e1480e75f55b98a0de
#
_entry.id   f37eda83c18b42e1480e75f55b98a0de
#
_cell.length_a   1.000
_cell.length_b   1.000
_cell.length_c   1.000
_cell.angle_alpha   90.00
_cell.angle_beta   90.00
_cell.angle_gamma   90.00
#
_symmetry.space_group_name_H-M   'P 1'
#
loop_
_entity.id
_entity.type
_entity.pdbx_description
1 polymer ?
#
loop_
_entity_poly.entity_id
_entity_poly.type
_entity_poly.pdbx_seq_one_letter_code
_entity_poly.pdbx_strand_id
1 'polypeptide(L)'
;KNLNLKSIVCYEASQKNFKYLKSFKQKKLNFEIKIYNIALGAIEKEMDFFQTSESSSSTFCKIDFNSNYFKRKKKILDFFNKENYILDKQKIKLCTLENEFKKFYYNKIDILKIDTEGFEFDVIKGAKHNIKKIKYIYFEHHFDSMIIKNYKFSQINQYLIQNNFRQLFKTKMPFRKTFEYIYENRSFLI
;
A
#
# COMPACT_ATOMS: atom_id res chain seq x y z
N LYS A 1 24.14 -7.82 8.69
CA LYS A 1 23.90 -6.83 9.77
C LYS A 1 22.45 -7.00 10.20
N ASN A 2 22.20 -7.36 11.46
CA ASN A 2 20.85 -7.46 12.00
C ASN A 2 20.24 -6.06 12.06
N LEU A 3 19.07 -5.88 11.44
CA LEU A 3 18.29 -4.66 11.57
C LEU A 3 17.76 -4.59 13.01
N ASN A 4 18.14 -3.54 13.72
CA ASN A 4 17.59 -3.28 15.06
C ASN A 4 16.23 -2.56 14.89
N LEU A 5 15.17 -3.34 14.67
CA LEU A 5 13.81 -2.82 14.58
C LEU A 5 13.33 -2.37 15.97
N LYS A 6 12.83 -1.12 16.05
CA LYS A 6 12.20 -0.59 17.27
C LYS A 6 10.69 -0.83 17.28
N SER A 7 10.03 -0.52 16.19
CA SER A 7 8.59 -0.70 16.08
C SER A 7 8.14 -0.86 14.61
N ILE A 8 7.03 -1.55 14.42
CA ILE A 8 6.29 -1.63 13.16
C ILE A 8 4.85 -1.17 13.41
N VAL A 9 4.34 -0.32 12.54
CA VAL A 9 2.94 0.10 12.55
C VAL A 9 2.31 -0.34 11.25
N CYS A 10 1.25 -1.16 11.34
CA CYS A 10 0.52 -1.70 10.21
C CYS A 10 -0.87 -1.06 10.13
N TYR A 11 -1.25 -0.64 8.93
CA TYR A 11 -2.59 -0.16 8.59
C TYR A 11 -3.18 -1.11 7.57
N GLU A 12 -4.29 -1.76 7.91
CA GLU A 12 -4.94 -2.77 7.08
C GLU A 12 -6.43 -2.47 6.94
N ALA A 13 -6.87 -2.20 5.70
CA ALA A 13 -8.25 -1.88 5.38
C ALA A 13 -9.17 -3.11 5.51
N SER A 14 -8.71 -4.28 5.03
CA SER A 14 -9.49 -5.50 5.07
C SER A 14 -9.65 -6.02 6.50
N GLN A 15 -10.88 -6.11 6.97
CA GLN A 15 -11.21 -6.71 8.27
C GLN A 15 -10.71 -8.17 8.38
N LYS A 16 -10.75 -8.91 7.27
CA LYS A 16 -10.26 -10.29 7.21
C LYS A 16 -8.75 -10.35 7.45
N ASN A 17 -7.98 -9.54 6.71
CA ASN A 17 -6.53 -9.50 6.85
C ASN A 17 -6.11 -8.92 8.21
N PHE A 18 -6.84 -7.92 8.71
CA PHE A 18 -6.59 -7.37 10.05
C PHE A 18 -6.72 -8.43 11.15
N LYS A 19 -7.77 -9.26 11.11
CA LYS A 19 -7.94 -10.38 12.06
C LYS A 19 -6.77 -11.35 11.97
N TYR A 20 -6.33 -11.66 10.75
CA TYR A 20 -5.18 -12.54 10.52
C TYR A 20 -3.89 -11.94 11.06
N LEU A 21 -3.59 -10.67 10.79
CA LEU A 21 -2.42 -9.96 11.30
C LEU A 21 -2.40 -9.92 12.84
N LYS A 22 -3.57 -9.72 13.48
CA LYS A 22 -3.66 -9.76 14.94
C LYS A 22 -3.26 -11.10 15.54
N SER A 23 -3.54 -12.21 14.87
CA SER A 23 -3.15 -13.54 15.34
C SER A 23 -1.63 -13.74 15.34
N PHE A 24 -0.89 -13.06 14.47
CA PHE A 24 0.58 -13.10 14.44
C PHE A 24 1.23 -12.30 15.56
N LYS A 25 0.56 -11.28 16.11
CA LYS A 25 1.10 -10.43 17.18
C LYS A 25 1.41 -11.20 18.47
N GLN A 26 0.88 -12.41 18.64
CA GLN A 26 1.08 -13.25 19.84
C GLN A 26 2.47 -13.89 19.94
N LYS A 27 3.31 -13.79 18.89
CA LYS A 27 4.70 -14.27 18.96
C LYS A 27 5.56 -13.28 19.73
N LYS A 28 6.45 -13.77 20.62
CA LYS A 28 7.46 -12.95 21.29
C LYS A 28 8.41 -12.34 20.22
N LEU A 29 8.30 -11.04 20.02
CA LEU A 29 9.16 -10.27 19.13
C LEU A 29 9.98 -9.28 19.96
N ASN A 30 11.19 -8.99 19.52
CA ASN A 30 12.09 -8.04 20.21
C ASN A 30 11.77 -6.57 19.83
N PHE A 31 10.61 -6.30 19.23
CA PHE A 31 10.16 -4.98 18.81
C PHE A 31 8.63 -4.86 18.94
N GLU A 32 8.15 -3.63 19.05
CA GLU A 32 6.73 -3.34 19.16
C GLU A 32 6.02 -3.46 17.79
N ILE A 33 4.84 -4.11 17.75
CA ILE A 33 3.94 -4.10 16.60
C ILE A 33 2.61 -3.47 17.00
N LYS A 34 2.21 -2.41 16.27
CA LYS A 34 0.88 -1.82 16.34
C LYS A 34 0.13 -2.13 15.04
N ILE A 35 -1.10 -2.59 15.14
CA ILE A 35 -1.93 -2.96 13.99
C ILE A 35 -3.27 -2.25 14.10
N TYR A 36 -3.63 -1.48 13.07
CA TYR A 36 -4.88 -0.72 13.01
C TYR A 36 -5.71 -1.17 11.82
N ASN A 37 -7.02 -1.38 12.06
CA ASN A 37 -7.97 -1.63 10.98
C ASN A 37 -8.48 -0.29 10.45
N ILE A 38 -7.63 0.37 9.69
CA ILE A 38 -7.82 1.70 9.11
C ILE A 38 -7.22 1.69 7.71
N ALA A 39 -7.84 2.41 6.79
CA ALA A 39 -7.27 2.69 5.48
C ALA A 39 -6.59 4.06 5.46
N LEU A 40 -5.48 4.17 4.74
CA LEU A 40 -4.79 5.44 4.53
C LEU A 40 -5.06 5.97 3.12
N GLY A 41 -5.20 7.29 2.99
CA GLY A 41 -5.44 7.97 1.72
C GLY A 41 -5.00 9.44 1.75
N ALA A 42 -5.25 10.17 0.65
CA ALA A 42 -4.86 11.57 0.50
C ALA A 42 -5.68 12.53 1.38
N ILE A 43 -6.94 12.19 1.62
CA ILE A 43 -7.89 12.97 2.41
C ILE A 43 -8.78 12.04 3.23
N GLU A 44 -9.35 12.56 4.32
CA GLU A 44 -10.36 11.84 5.08
C GLU A 44 -11.68 11.83 4.33
N LYS A 45 -12.16 10.65 4.02
CA LYS A 45 -13.46 10.41 3.39
C LYS A 45 -13.84 8.94 3.51
N GLU A 46 -15.11 8.62 3.24
CA GLU A 46 -15.52 7.24 3.02
C GLU A 46 -15.33 6.83 1.55
N MET A 47 -14.83 5.63 1.33
CA MET A 47 -14.69 5.05 0.00
C MET A 47 -15.14 3.60 -0.05
N ASP A 48 -15.58 3.18 -1.23
CA ASP A 48 -15.87 1.78 -1.52
C ASP A 48 -14.55 0.98 -1.56
N PHE A 49 -14.46 -0.06 -0.76
CA PHE A 49 -13.38 -1.03 -0.73
C PHE A 49 -13.89 -2.36 -1.27
N PHE A 50 -13.17 -2.92 -2.23
CA PHE A 50 -13.50 -4.19 -2.87
C PHE A 50 -12.66 -5.30 -2.27
N GLN A 51 -13.29 -6.12 -1.42
CA GLN A 51 -12.67 -7.32 -0.89
C GLN A 51 -12.69 -8.40 -1.96
N THR A 52 -11.51 -8.88 -2.36
CA THR A 52 -11.39 -9.93 -3.37
C THR A 52 -11.18 -11.32 -2.76
N SER A 53 -11.40 -12.37 -3.56
CA SER A 53 -11.15 -13.76 -3.15
C SER A 53 -9.67 -14.01 -2.84
N GLU A 54 -8.77 -13.30 -3.52
CA GLU A 54 -7.37 -13.18 -3.14
C GLU A 54 -7.21 -11.98 -2.21
N SER A 55 -7.15 -12.20 -0.92
CA SER A 55 -7.13 -11.12 0.07
C SER A 55 -6.02 -10.09 -0.15
N SER A 56 -4.90 -10.51 -0.76
CA SER A 56 -3.78 -9.63 -1.13
C SER A 56 -4.07 -8.72 -2.32
N SER A 57 -5.16 -8.94 -3.07
CA SER A 57 -5.56 -8.12 -4.23
C SER A 57 -6.76 -7.22 -3.95
N SER A 58 -7.15 -7.05 -2.68
CA SER A 58 -8.24 -6.17 -2.29
C SER A 58 -7.86 -4.71 -2.44
N THR A 59 -8.77 -3.85 -2.94
CA THR A 59 -8.41 -2.51 -3.41
C THR A 59 -9.54 -1.50 -3.26
N PHE A 60 -9.19 -0.19 -3.24
CA PHE A 60 -10.10 0.93 -3.41
C PHE A 60 -10.34 1.32 -4.87
N CYS A 61 -9.57 0.76 -5.79
CA CYS A 61 -9.67 1.05 -7.21
C CYS A 61 -10.75 0.18 -7.87
N LYS A 62 -11.35 0.73 -8.93
CA LYS A 62 -12.23 -0.08 -9.79
C LYS A 62 -11.42 -1.14 -10.54
N ILE A 63 -12.04 -2.29 -10.74
CA ILE A 63 -11.44 -3.41 -11.47
C ILE A 63 -12.07 -3.49 -12.85
N ASP A 64 -11.23 -3.49 -13.88
CA ASP A 64 -11.65 -3.75 -15.26
C ASP A 64 -11.70 -5.26 -15.52
N PHE A 65 -12.90 -5.82 -15.41
CA PHE A 65 -13.18 -7.23 -15.68
C PHE A 65 -13.03 -7.61 -17.16
N ASN A 66 -13.02 -6.63 -18.06
CA ASN A 66 -12.85 -6.84 -19.50
C ASN A 66 -11.39 -6.84 -19.93
N SER A 67 -10.47 -6.43 -19.04
CA SER A 67 -9.06 -6.39 -19.36
C SER A 67 -8.50 -7.78 -19.69
N ASN A 68 -7.57 -7.84 -20.64
CA ASN A 68 -6.90 -9.08 -21.01
C ASN A 68 -6.14 -9.70 -19.82
N TYR A 69 -5.64 -8.87 -18.92
CA TYR A 69 -4.96 -9.34 -17.71
C TYR A 69 -5.95 -10.04 -16.77
N PHE A 70 -7.12 -9.45 -16.51
CA PHE A 70 -8.14 -10.07 -15.69
C PHE A 70 -8.66 -11.38 -16.28
N LYS A 71 -8.93 -11.41 -17.59
CA LYS A 71 -9.37 -12.63 -18.29
C LYS A 71 -8.39 -13.80 -18.14
N ARG A 72 -7.07 -13.52 -18.21
CA ARG A 72 -6.03 -14.53 -17.96
C ARG A 72 -6.00 -14.95 -16.49
N LYS A 73 -6.07 -14.00 -15.56
CA LYS A 73 -6.12 -14.24 -14.11
C LYS A 73 -7.35 -15.08 -13.74
N LYS A 74 -8.51 -14.76 -14.31
CA LYS A 74 -9.75 -15.50 -14.07
C LYS A 74 -9.63 -16.97 -14.48
N LYS A 75 -9.05 -17.30 -15.64
CA LYS A 75 -8.82 -18.69 -16.06
C LYS A 75 -8.03 -19.50 -15.01
N ILE A 76 -7.05 -18.88 -14.36
CA ILE A 76 -6.27 -19.51 -13.29
C ILE A 76 -7.14 -19.69 -12.04
N LEU A 77 -7.93 -18.68 -11.68
CA LEU A 77 -8.81 -18.74 -10.51
C LEU A 77 -9.93 -19.76 -10.66
N ASP A 78 -10.53 -19.84 -11.86
CA ASP A 78 -11.56 -20.83 -12.19
C ASP A 78 -11.02 -22.25 -12.06
N PHE A 79 -9.76 -22.50 -12.45
CA PHE A 79 -9.09 -23.79 -12.25
C PHE A 79 -8.98 -24.19 -10.78
N PHE A 80 -8.90 -23.20 -9.87
CA PHE A 80 -8.88 -23.41 -8.42
C PHE A 80 -10.26 -23.29 -7.75
N ASN A 81 -11.37 -23.35 -8.51
CA ASN A 81 -12.76 -23.26 -8.05
C ASN A 81 -13.09 -21.95 -7.28
N LYS A 82 -12.49 -20.84 -7.66
CA LYS A 82 -12.78 -19.51 -7.10
C LYS A 82 -13.72 -18.74 -8.02
N GLU A 83 -15.02 -19.03 -7.94
CA GLU A 83 -16.04 -18.50 -8.84
C GLU A 83 -16.21 -16.97 -8.76
N ASN A 84 -16.20 -16.40 -7.57
CA ASN A 84 -16.41 -14.96 -7.36
C ASN A 84 -15.10 -14.24 -7.02
N TYR A 85 -14.65 -13.34 -7.91
CA TYR A 85 -13.44 -12.56 -7.66
C TYR A 85 -13.66 -11.47 -6.61
N ILE A 86 -14.79 -10.73 -6.67
CA ILE A 86 -15.18 -9.80 -5.61
C ILE A 86 -16.12 -10.55 -4.65
N LEU A 87 -15.70 -10.65 -3.40
CA LEU A 87 -16.47 -11.29 -2.34
C LEU A 87 -17.41 -10.32 -1.65
N ASP A 88 -16.98 -9.06 -1.47
CA ASP A 88 -17.70 -8.07 -0.71
C ASP A 88 -17.29 -6.66 -1.12
N LYS A 89 -18.21 -5.72 -0.94
CA LYS A 89 -18.01 -4.29 -1.15
C LYS A 89 -18.40 -3.56 0.13
N GLN A 90 -17.44 -2.94 0.77
CA GLN A 90 -17.61 -2.24 2.04
C GLN A 90 -17.30 -0.77 1.90
N LYS A 91 -17.99 0.11 2.63
CA LYS A 91 -17.59 1.49 2.83
C LYS A 91 -16.57 1.57 3.96
N ILE A 92 -15.40 2.09 3.68
CA ILE A 92 -14.31 2.24 4.65
C ILE A 92 -13.92 3.71 4.76
N LYS A 93 -13.79 4.17 6.00
CA LYS A 93 -13.28 5.51 6.30
C LYS A 93 -11.76 5.55 6.11
N LEU A 94 -11.30 6.49 5.29
CA LEU A 94 -9.88 6.78 5.10
C LEU A 94 -9.42 7.78 6.17
N CYS A 95 -8.22 7.55 6.69
CA CYS A 95 -7.40 8.53 7.41
C CYS A 95 -6.25 9.02 6.54
N THR A 96 -5.57 10.08 6.97
CA THR A 96 -4.35 10.54 6.31
C THR A 96 -3.11 10.18 7.13
N LEU A 97 -2.00 9.94 6.45
CA LEU A 97 -0.73 9.72 7.16
C LEU A 97 -0.33 10.97 7.97
N GLU A 98 -0.70 12.17 7.52
CA GLU A 98 -0.53 13.42 8.30
C GLU A 98 -1.20 13.34 9.67
N ASN A 99 -2.43 12.83 9.75
CA ASN A 99 -3.15 12.70 11.01
C ASN A 99 -2.52 11.64 11.91
N GLU A 100 -2.01 10.55 11.34
CA GLU A 100 -1.29 9.53 12.09
C GLU A 100 0.05 10.08 12.65
N PHE A 101 0.76 10.94 11.89
CA PHE A 101 1.93 11.65 12.41
C PHE A 101 1.58 12.51 13.63
N LYS A 102 0.46 13.25 13.59
CA LYS A 102 -0.01 14.09 14.70
C LYS A 102 -0.44 13.24 15.90
N LYS A 103 -1.25 12.20 15.65
CA LYS A 103 -1.83 11.34 16.67
C LYS A 103 -0.78 10.58 17.49
N PHE A 104 0.27 10.10 16.83
CA PHE A 104 1.32 9.29 17.46
C PHE A 104 2.62 10.04 17.68
N TYR A 105 2.66 11.35 17.38
CA TYR A 105 3.84 12.20 17.52
C TYR A 105 5.08 11.63 16.82
N TYR A 106 4.90 11.06 15.62
CA TYR A 106 6.04 10.52 14.87
C TYR A 106 7.01 11.61 14.46
N ASN A 107 8.24 11.53 14.95
CA ASN A 107 9.31 12.44 14.52
C ASN A 107 9.91 12.01 13.18
N LYS A 108 9.94 10.71 12.92
CA LYS A 108 10.53 10.12 11.71
C LYS A 108 9.92 8.75 11.42
N ILE A 109 9.85 8.42 10.13
CA ILE A 109 9.58 7.07 9.63
C ILE A 109 10.81 6.62 8.84
N ASP A 110 11.45 5.54 9.24
CA ASP A 110 12.60 5.02 8.51
C ASP A 110 12.18 4.39 7.17
N ILE A 111 11.14 3.57 7.16
CA ILE A 111 10.60 2.93 5.95
C ILE A 111 9.07 3.01 5.97
N LEU A 112 8.51 3.62 4.93
CA LEU A 112 7.08 3.54 4.62
C LEU A 112 6.90 2.53 3.48
N LYS A 113 6.45 1.31 3.78
CA LYS A 113 6.03 0.35 2.76
C LYS A 113 4.55 0.57 2.43
N ILE A 114 4.23 0.62 1.13
CA ILE A 114 2.87 0.80 0.62
C ILE A 114 2.59 -0.32 -0.38
N ASP A 115 1.52 -1.07 -0.11
CA ASP A 115 1.06 -2.18 -0.92
C ASP A 115 -0.48 -2.17 -0.89
N THR A 116 -1.07 -1.35 -1.75
CA THR A 116 -2.49 -0.98 -1.69
C THR A 116 -3.24 -1.26 -2.99
N GLU A 117 -2.59 -2.05 -3.88
CA GLU A 117 -3.20 -2.51 -5.12
C GLU A 117 -3.82 -1.36 -5.93
N GLY A 118 -2.99 -0.32 -6.23
CA GLY A 118 -3.38 0.81 -7.06
C GLY A 118 -3.75 2.09 -6.32
N PHE A 119 -3.62 2.16 -4.98
CA PHE A 119 -3.95 3.34 -4.19
C PHE A 119 -2.71 4.01 -3.56
N GLU A 120 -1.50 3.64 -4.01
CA GLU A 120 -0.20 4.03 -3.44
C GLU A 120 -0.01 5.55 -3.46
N PHE A 121 -0.37 6.22 -4.57
CA PHE A 121 -0.18 7.66 -4.69
C PHE A 121 -1.05 8.45 -3.71
N ASP A 122 -2.27 7.98 -3.43
CA ASP A 122 -3.14 8.61 -2.45
C ASP A 122 -2.59 8.49 -1.02
N VAL A 123 -1.99 7.33 -0.68
CA VAL A 123 -1.30 7.16 0.62
C VAL A 123 -0.11 8.12 0.73
N ILE A 124 0.73 8.21 -0.32
CA ILE A 124 1.90 9.11 -0.35
C ILE A 124 1.46 10.57 -0.18
N LYS A 125 0.44 11.02 -0.93
CA LYS A 125 -0.10 12.39 -0.82
C LYS A 125 -0.64 12.68 0.57
N GLY A 126 -1.19 11.67 1.26
CA GLY A 126 -1.71 11.81 2.62
C GLY A 126 -0.66 12.15 3.69
N ALA A 127 0.64 12.00 3.39
CA ALA A 127 1.71 12.45 4.26
C ALA A 127 1.83 13.99 4.30
N LYS A 128 1.39 14.69 3.24
CA LYS A 128 1.51 16.14 3.07
C LYS A 128 2.92 16.63 3.39
N HIS A 129 3.07 17.68 4.21
CA HIS A 129 4.37 18.23 4.60
C HIS A 129 5.23 17.25 5.43
N ASN A 130 4.61 16.24 6.07
CA ASN A 130 5.36 15.22 6.82
C ASN A 130 6.10 14.22 5.93
N ILE A 131 5.92 14.25 4.61
CA ILE A 131 6.67 13.41 3.66
C ILE A 131 8.18 13.60 3.83
N LYS A 132 8.63 14.81 4.18
CA LYS A 132 10.04 15.12 4.47
C LYS A 132 10.61 14.39 5.69
N LYS A 133 9.77 13.85 6.57
CA LYS A 133 10.17 13.05 7.74
C LYS A 133 10.27 11.55 7.43
N ILE A 134 10.00 11.15 6.20
CA ILE A 134 10.10 9.75 5.75
C ILE A 134 11.44 9.56 5.06
N LYS A 135 12.24 8.57 5.53
CA LYS A 135 13.57 8.30 4.96
C LYS A 135 13.49 7.48 3.69
N TYR A 136 12.76 6.37 3.70
CA TYR A 136 12.55 5.52 2.53
C TYR A 136 11.06 5.33 2.28
N ILE A 137 10.67 5.39 0.99
CA ILE A 137 9.34 5.00 0.52
C ILE A 137 9.52 3.79 -0.39
N TYR A 138 8.89 2.67 -0.03
CA TYR A 138 8.86 1.42 -0.78
C TYR A 138 7.44 1.14 -1.21
N PHE A 139 7.18 1.00 -2.52
CA PHE A 139 5.85 0.72 -3.02
C PHE A 139 5.87 -0.17 -4.27
N GLU A 140 4.74 -0.86 -4.48
CA GLU A 140 4.46 -1.59 -5.70
C GLU A 140 3.67 -0.70 -6.67
N HIS A 141 3.92 -0.84 -7.97
CA HIS A 141 3.13 -0.18 -9.00
C HIS A 141 2.78 -1.15 -10.12
N HIS A 142 1.49 -1.28 -10.36
CA HIS A 142 0.92 -2.13 -11.38
C HIS A 142 0.85 -1.40 -12.72
N PHE A 143 1.42 -1.98 -13.77
CA PHE A 143 1.32 -1.49 -15.16
C PHE A 143 0.32 -2.30 -16.00
N ASP A 144 -0.39 -3.25 -15.37
CA ASP A 144 -1.49 -3.93 -16.02
C ASP A 144 -2.74 -3.04 -16.09
N SER A 145 -3.68 -3.45 -16.94
CA SER A 145 -4.92 -2.72 -17.17
C SER A 145 -6.08 -3.18 -16.28
N MET A 146 -5.83 -4.12 -15.33
CA MET A 146 -6.90 -4.65 -14.48
C MET A 146 -7.37 -3.63 -13.44
N ILE A 147 -6.41 -2.93 -12.83
CA ILE A 147 -6.70 -1.93 -11.80
C ILE A 147 -6.80 -0.55 -12.45
N ILE A 148 -7.99 0.06 -12.39
CA ILE A 148 -8.24 1.39 -12.94
C ILE A 148 -7.78 2.44 -11.93
N LYS A 149 -6.58 2.96 -12.13
CA LYS A 149 -5.98 4.01 -11.31
C LYS A 149 -6.31 5.39 -11.88
N ASN A 150 -6.47 6.38 -11.00
CA ASN A 150 -6.65 7.78 -11.37
C ASN A 150 -5.33 8.56 -11.55
N TYR A 151 -4.21 7.85 -11.60
CA TYR A 151 -2.87 8.42 -11.74
C TYR A 151 -1.96 7.53 -12.59
N LYS A 152 -0.88 8.12 -13.09
CA LYS A 152 0.22 7.44 -13.81
C LYS A 152 1.47 7.37 -12.91
N PHE A 153 2.34 6.41 -13.16
CA PHE A 153 3.63 6.31 -12.47
C PHE A 153 4.46 7.60 -12.53
N SER A 154 4.42 8.30 -13.68
CA SER A 154 5.12 9.57 -13.86
C SER A 154 4.73 10.62 -12.81
N GLN A 155 3.46 10.64 -12.38
CA GLN A 155 2.97 11.58 -11.37
C GLN A 155 3.52 11.24 -9.98
N ILE A 156 3.60 9.95 -9.59
CA ILE A 156 4.28 9.54 -8.34
C ILE A 156 5.75 9.93 -8.40
N ASN A 157 6.44 9.57 -9.49
CA ASN A 157 7.86 9.86 -9.65
C ASN A 157 8.15 11.37 -9.56
N GLN A 158 7.39 12.19 -10.29
CA GLN A 158 7.53 13.65 -10.24
C GLN A 158 7.27 14.21 -8.84
N TYR A 159 6.21 13.74 -8.17
CA TYR A 159 5.87 14.18 -6.81
C TYR A 159 6.99 13.84 -5.82
N LEU A 160 7.55 12.64 -5.89
CA LEU A 160 8.65 12.22 -5.03
C LEU A 160 9.93 13.03 -5.29
N ILE A 161 10.29 13.27 -6.56
CA ILE A 161 11.43 14.11 -6.93
C ILE A 161 11.27 15.54 -6.39
N GLN A 162 10.09 16.14 -6.54
CA GLN A 162 9.78 17.48 -6.02
C GLN A 162 9.87 17.57 -4.48
N ASN A 163 9.67 16.43 -3.79
CA ASN A 163 9.82 16.31 -2.34
C ASN A 163 11.20 15.79 -1.90
N ASN A 164 12.24 15.99 -2.75
CA ASN A 164 13.64 15.66 -2.47
C ASN A 164 13.96 14.17 -2.37
N PHE A 165 13.15 13.29 -2.98
CA PHE A 165 13.46 11.88 -3.08
C PHE A 165 14.21 11.58 -4.39
N ARG A 166 15.04 10.53 -4.36
CA ARG A 166 15.60 9.90 -5.54
C ARG A 166 15.19 8.44 -5.61
N GLN A 167 14.98 7.93 -6.81
CA GLN A 167 14.79 6.49 -7.00
C GLN A 167 16.11 5.77 -6.70
N LEU A 168 16.10 4.90 -5.72
CA LEU A 168 17.27 4.09 -5.32
C LEU A 168 17.24 2.72 -6.00
N PHE A 169 16.06 2.12 -6.12
CA PHE A 169 15.91 0.76 -6.61
C PHE A 169 14.62 0.60 -7.41
N LYS A 170 14.66 -0.30 -8.40
CA LYS A 170 13.52 -0.76 -9.17
C LYS A 170 13.72 -2.22 -9.53
N THR A 171 12.72 -3.06 -9.26
CA THR A 171 12.73 -4.45 -9.71
C THR A 171 11.37 -4.84 -10.29
N LYS A 172 11.37 -5.76 -11.24
CA LYS A 172 10.15 -6.30 -11.83
C LYS A 172 9.76 -7.57 -11.09
N MET A 173 8.52 -7.69 -10.68
CA MET A 173 8.01 -8.94 -10.11
C MET A 173 7.94 -10.04 -11.18
N PRO A 174 8.37 -11.27 -10.87
CA PRO A 174 8.29 -12.40 -11.80
C PRO A 174 6.85 -12.60 -12.28
N PHE A 175 6.67 -12.84 -13.58
CA PHE A 175 5.39 -13.17 -14.23
C PHE A 175 4.28 -12.09 -14.14
N ARG A 176 4.56 -10.92 -13.53
CA ARG A 176 3.60 -9.81 -13.37
C ARG A 176 4.04 -8.56 -14.14
N LYS A 177 3.08 -7.69 -14.49
CA LYS A 177 3.34 -6.33 -14.95
C LYS A 177 3.39 -5.35 -13.78
N THR A 178 4.01 -5.80 -12.68
CA THR A 178 4.16 -5.06 -11.44
C THR A 178 5.63 -4.83 -11.19
N PHE A 179 5.97 -3.63 -10.72
CA PHE A 179 7.31 -3.25 -10.34
C PHE A 179 7.31 -2.75 -8.91
N GLU A 180 8.34 -3.10 -8.18
CA GLU A 180 8.66 -2.57 -6.87
C GLU A 180 9.65 -1.41 -7.02
N TYR A 181 9.44 -0.36 -6.25
CA TYR A 181 10.27 0.83 -6.24
C TYR A 181 10.68 1.19 -4.81
N ILE A 182 11.95 1.57 -4.63
CA ILE A 182 12.42 2.19 -3.40
C ILE A 182 12.93 3.58 -3.74
N TYR A 183 12.41 4.57 -3.04
CA TYR A 183 12.85 5.96 -3.08
C TYR A 183 13.49 6.34 -1.75
N GLU A 184 14.59 7.07 -1.81
CA GLU A 184 15.33 7.58 -0.67
C GLU A 184 15.23 9.10 -0.60
N ASN A 185 14.91 9.62 0.56
CA ASN A 185 14.90 11.06 0.81
C ASN A 185 16.33 11.56 1.02
N ARG A 186 16.77 12.44 0.12
CA ARG A 186 18.13 13.02 0.13
C ARG A 186 18.43 13.84 1.38
N SER A 187 17.41 14.35 2.07
CA SER A 187 17.58 15.12 3.31
C SER A 187 18.15 14.29 4.47
N PHE A 188 18.21 12.97 4.33
CA PHE A 188 18.80 12.05 5.32
C PHE A 188 20.21 11.58 4.96
N LEU A 189 20.80 12.13 3.89
CA LEU A 189 22.15 11.78 3.44
C LEU A 189 23.25 12.69 4.01
N ILE A 190 22.87 13.66 4.86
CA ILE A 190 23.77 14.64 5.50
C ILE A 190 24.23 14.12 6.85
#